data_6c2487cb06f7289c3c04793bd10917dd
#
_entry.id   6c2487cb06f7289c3c04793bd10917dd
#
_cell.length_a   1.000
_cell.length_b   1.000
_cell.length_c   1.000
_cell.angle_alpha   90.00
_cell.angle_beta   90.00
_cell.angle_gamma   90.00
#
_symmetry.space_group_name_H-M   'P 1'
#
loop_
_entity.id
_entity.type
_entity.pdbx_description
1 polymer ?
#
loop_
_entity_poly.entity_id
_entity_poly.type
_entity_poly.pdbx_seq_one_letter_code
_entity_poly.pdbx_strand_id
1 'polypeptide(L)'
;RDRDEVRANGGSVRINELEQTLGIPVVPISAVKNEGIDELVDHAIHVARHREIPARIDFCAESDMPGDQVGAVHRAIHSTVHLIEPYAKAADLPVRFSATKVIENDPLIGKALALPPEAQTALEQIVRVMEADSALDREAALANMRFTFIENVCAKLSLIHI
;
A
#
# COMPACT_ATOMS: atom_id res chain seq x y z
N ARG A 1 -9.11 -13.43 5.10
CA ARG A 1 -9.03 -14.90 5.11
C ARG A 1 -9.56 -15.38 6.46
N ASP A 2 -10.43 -16.38 6.46
CA ASP A 2 -11.10 -16.85 7.66
C ASP A 2 -10.09 -17.44 8.66
N ARG A 3 -10.20 -17.06 9.94
CA ARG A 3 -9.36 -17.55 11.04
C ARG A 3 -9.36 -19.08 11.15
N ASP A 4 -10.50 -19.71 10.82
CA ASP A 4 -10.63 -21.17 10.89
C ASP A 4 -9.85 -21.87 9.78
N GLU A 5 -9.77 -21.25 8.59
CA GLU A 5 -8.98 -21.76 7.46
C GLU A 5 -7.48 -21.75 7.77
N VAL A 6 -6.99 -20.69 8.40
CA VAL A 6 -5.59 -20.57 8.83
C VAL A 6 -5.26 -21.61 9.90
N ARG A 7 -6.15 -21.78 10.91
CA ARG A 7 -5.97 -22.78 11.97
C ARG A 7 -6.07 -24.23 11.48
N ALA A 8 -7.01 -24.50 10.56
CA ALA A 8 -7.16 -25.83 9.96
C ALA A 8 -5.91 -26.27 9.18
N ASN A 9 -5.17 -25.32 8.63
CA ASN A 9 -3.90 -25.56 7.93
C ASN A 9 -2.66 -25.49 8.85
N GLY A 10 -2.84 -25.51 10.19
CA GLY A 10 -1.75 -25.51 11.16
C GLY A 10 -1.04 -24.15 11.32
N GLY A 11 -1.56 -23.10 10.73
CA GLY A 11 -0.99 -21.74 10.81
C GLY A 11 -1.55 -20.93 11.99
N SER A 12 -0.76 -19.99 12.49
CA SER A 12 -1.21 -18.94 13.39
C SER A 12 -0.72 -17.58 12.87
N VAL A 13 -1.55 -16.56 12.99
CA VAL A 13 -1.18 -15.17 12.65
C VAL A 13 -0.98 -14.40 13.94
N ARG A 14 0.14 -13.71 14.05
CA ARG A 14 0.40 -12.80 15.16
C ARG A 14 -0.33 -11.49 14.91
N ILE A 15 -1.56 -11.39 15.43
CA ILE A 15 -2.48 -10.27 15.17
C ILE A 15 -1.86 -8.93 15.59
N ASN A 16 -1.27 -8.85 16.78
CA ASN A 16 -0.66 -7.62 17.29
C ASN A 16 0.53 -7.15 16.42
N GLU A 17 1.34 -8.08 15.89
CA GLU A 17 2.43 -7.74 14.99
C GLU A 17 1.90 -7.27 13.63
N LEU A 18 0.78 -7.85 13.16
CA LEU A 18 0.11 -7.43 11.95
C LEU A 18 -0.47 -6.02 12.10
N GLU A 19 -1.12 -5.72 13.23
CA GLU A 19 -1.61 -4.37 13.56
C GLU A 19 -0.48 -3.35 13.55
N GLN A 20 0.63 -3.67 14.23
CA GLN A 20 1.81 -2.79 14.27
C GLN A 20 2.39 -2.57 12.86
N THR A 21 2.44 -3.63 12.05
CA THR A 21 2.99 -3.55 10.68
C THR A 21 2.08 -2.77 9.74
N LEU A 22 0.78 -2.95 9.86
CA LEU A 22 -0.22 -2.29 9.00
C LEU A 22 -0.66 -0.91 9.54
N GLY A 23 -0.40 -0.63 10.82
CA GLY A 23 -0.84 0.62 11.46
C GLY A 23 -2.36 0.79 11.50
N ILE A 24 -3.11 -0.30 11.45
CA ILE A 24 -4.58 -0.35 11.53
C ILE A 24 -5.02 -1.45 12.48
N PRO A 25 -6.19 -1.33 13.15
CA PRO A 25 -6.77 -2.42 13.91
C PRO A 25 -7.00 -3.67 13.04
N VAL A 26 -6.69 -4.83 13.58
CA VAL A 26 -6.87 -6.13 12.92
C VAL A 26 -7.75 -7.02 13.79
N VAL A 27 -8.95 -7.28 13.36
CA VAL A 27 -9.92 -8.10 14.10
C VAL A 27 -10.00 -9.49 13.47
N PRO A 28 -9.68 -10.56 14.23
CA PRO A 28 -9.82 -11.92 13.74
C PRO A 28 -11.30 -12.32 13.76
N ILE A 29 -11.84 -12.63 12.60
CA ILE A 29 -13.24 -13.05 12.46
C ILE A 29 -13.37 -14.50 11.98
N SER A 30 -14.49 -15.14 12.34
CA SER A 30 -14.98 -16.37 11.73
C SER A 30 -16.41 -16.14 11.23
N ALA A 31 -16.58 -16.00 9.92
CA ALA A 31 -17.89 -15.78 9.33
C ALA A 31 -18.83 -17.01 9.55
N VAL A 32 -18.29 -18.21 9.53
CA VAL A 32 -19.05 -19.45 9.74
C VAL A 32 -19.58 -19.58 11.16
N LYS A 33 -18.81 -19.12 12.15
CA LYS A 33 -19.17 -19.17 13.58
C LYS A 33 -19.79 -17.88 14.08
N ASN A 34 -19.85 -16.84 13.26
CA ASN A 34 -20.26 -15.49 13.64
C ASN A 34 -19.45 -14.93 14.84
N GLU A 35 -18.14 -15.25 14.90
CA GLU A 35 -17.22 -14.76 15.92
C GLU A 35 -16.51 -13.49 15.45
N GLY A 36 -16.31 -12.51 16.33
CA GLY A 36 -15.53 -11.29 16.09
C GLY A 36 -16.24 -10.24 15.21
N ILE A 37 -17.47 -10.49 14.75
CA ILE A 37 -18.19 -9.55 13.85
C ILE A 37 -18.58 -8.27 14.60
N ASP A 38 -19.08 -8.38 15.82
CA ASP A 38 -19.48 -7.22 16.62
C ASP A 38 -18.26 -6.33 16.93
N GLU A 39 -17.12 -6.94 17.31
CA GLU A 39 -15.86 -6.24 17.52
C GLU A 39 -15.38 -5.52 16.27
N LEU A 40 -15.45 -6.15 15.08
CA LEU A 40 -15.13 -5.52 13.81
C LEU A 40 -16.01 -4.29 13.54
N VAL A 41 -17.32 -4.40 13.77
CA VAL A 41 -18.27 -3.30 13.60
C VAL A 41 -17.96 -2.16 14.57
N ASP A 42 -17.69 -2.46 15.84
CA ASP A 42 -17.35 -1.46 16.84
C ASP A 42 -16.06 -0.70 16.48
N HIS A 43 -15.02 -1.40 16.04
CA HIS A 43 -13.80 -0.77 15.54
C HIS A 43 -14.05 0.10 14.31
N ALA A 44 -14.83 -0.38 13.33
CA ALA A 44 -15.17 0.39 12.15
C ALA A 44 -15.93 1.68 12.49
N ILE A 45 -16.89 1.60 13.43
CA ILE A 45 -17.64 2.76 13.91
C ILE A 45 -16.71 3.73 14.65
N HIS A 46 -15.80 3.22 15.49
CA HIS A 46 -14.83 4.03 16.20
C HIS A 46 -13.95 4.84 15.25
N VAL A 47 -13.31 4.16 14.27
CA VAL A 47 -12.48 4.79 13.25
C VAL A 47 -13.24 5.85 12.46
N ALA A 48 -14.49 5.54 12.04
CA ALA A 48 -15.32 6.49 11.30
C ALA A 48 -15.71 7.72 12.14
N ARG A 49 -16.05 7.55 13.42
CA ARG A 49 -16.42 8.66 14.31
C ARG A 49 -15.25 9.58 14.64
N HIS A 50 -14.07 9.02 14.86
CA HIS A 50 -12.88 9.77 15.25
C HIS A 50 -12.03 10.20 14.07
N ARG A 51 -12.43 9.81 12.84
CA ARG A 51 -11.67 10.07 11.59
C ARG A 51 -10.21 9.66 11.72
N GLU A 52 -9.97 8.52 12.35
CA GLU A 52 -8.62 7.97 12.50
C GLU A 52 -8.03 7.65 11.14
N ILE A 53 -6.81 8.14 10.91
CA ILE A 53 -6.07 7.87 9.69
C ILE A 53 -5.00 6.84 10.04
N PRO A 54 -4.88 5.75 9.26
CA PRO A 54 -3.83 4.75 9.46
C PRO A 54 -2.45 5.39 9.51
N ALA A 55 -1.56 4.81 10.32
CA ALA A 55 -0.16 5.22 10.33
C ALA A 55 0.43 5.10 8.92
N ARG A 56 1.39 5.97 8.58
CA ARG A 56 2.04 5.93 7.28
C ARG A 56 2.82 4.63 7.12
N ILE A 57 2.34 3.76 6.25
CA ILE A 57 3.07 2.55 5.87
C ILE A 57 3.96 2.90 4.68
N ASP A 58 5.25 2.65 4.83
CA ASP A 58 6.20 2.79 3.74
C ASP A 58 6.40 1.44 3.03
N PHE A 59 5.57 1.16 2.01
CA PHE A 59 5.66 -0.09 1.24
C PHE A 59 6.93 -0.17 0.39
N CYS A 60 7.60 0.95 0.18
CA CYS A 60 8.80 1.06 -0.63
C CYS A 60 10.05 1.33 0.21
N ALA A 61 9.95 1.26 1.56
CA ALA A 61 11.12 1.28 2.41
C ALA A 61 11.95 0.02 2.16
N GLU A 62 13.24 0.23 2.06
CA GLU A 62 14.34 -0.71 1.85
C GLU A 62 13.96 -2.19 1.80
N SER A 63 14.06 -2.79 0.61
CA SER A 63 14.09 -4.24 0.51
C SER A 63 15.57 -4.66 0.49
N ASP A 64 15.89 -5.73 1.21
CA ASP A 64 17.18 -6.43 1.14
C ASP A 64 17.42 -7.12 -0.22
N MET A 65 16.66 -6.74 -1.25
CA MET A 65 16.78 -7.29 -2.59
C MET A 65 18.05 -6.76 -3.26
N PRO A 66 18.89 -7.63 -3.80
CA PRO A 66 20.04 -7.21 -4.58
C PRO A 66 19.56 -6.59 -5.91
N GLY A 67 19.87 -5.32 -6.11
CA GLY A 67 19.52 -4.56 -7.29
C GLY A 67 18.66 -3.34 -6.99
N ASP A 68 18.90 -2.24 -7.69
CA ASP A 68 18.29 -0.93 -7.45
C ASP A 68 16.79 -0.81 -7.86
N GLN A 69 16.13 -1.95 -8.16
CA GLN A 69 14.74 -1.97 -8.64
C GLN A 69 13.76 -1.35 -7.63
N VAL A 70 13.92 -1.65 -6.35
CA VAL A 70 13.07 -1.07 -5.29
C VAL A 70 13.41 0.40 -5.09
N GLY A 71 14.69 0.77 -5.15
CA GLY A 71 15.12 2.15 -5.09
C GLY A 71 14.53 3.00 -6.23
N ALA A 72 14.41 2.46 -7.44
CA ALA A 72 13.81 3.14 -8.58
C ALA A 72 12.34 3.51 -8.33
N VAL A 73 11.53 2.56 -7.85
CA VAL A 73 10.12 2.80 -7.52
C VAL A 73 9.97 3.77 -6.35
N HIS A 74 10.81 3.64 -5.31
CA HIS A 74 10.82 4.57 -4.18
C HIS A 74 11.09 6.00 -4.64
N ARG A 75 12.15 6.22 -5.44
CA ARG A 75 12.49 7.53 -5.98
C ARG A 75 11.35 8.11 -6.83
N ALA A 76 10.72 7.29 -7.67
CA ALA A 76 9.60 7.71 -8.50
C ALA A 76 8.40 8.14 -7.67
N ILE A 77 7.98 7.35 -6.68
CA ILE A 77 6.87 7.70 -5.78
C ILE A 77 7.20 8.99 -5.02
N HIS A 78 8.41 9.11 -4.48
CA HIS A 78 8.81 10.29 -3.73
C HIS A 78 8.82 11.56 -4.58
N SER A 79 9.40 11.50 -5.78
CA SER A 79 9.41 12.62 -6.72
C SER A 79 7.99 13.00 -7.18
N THR A 80 7.14 12.00 -7.42
CA THR A 80 5.74 12.22 -7.81
C THR A 80 4.94 12.85 -6.66
N VAL A 81 5.15 12.42 -5.41
CA VAL A 81 4.53 13.05 -4.23
C VAL A 81 4.81 14.55 -4.21
N HIS A 82 6.06 14.97 -4.37
CA HIS A 82 6.40 16.40 -4.41
C HIS A 82 5.78 17.14 -5.60
N LEU A 83 5.75 16.49 -6.76
CA LEU A 83 5.17 17.08 -7.97
C LEU A 83 3.67 17.34 -7.83
N ILE A 84 2.92 16.37 -7.27
CA ILE A 84 1.45 16.44 -7.26
C ILE A 84 0.85 16.98 -5.96
N GLU A 85 1.66 17.21 -4.93
CA GLU A 85 1.19 17.62 -3.59
C GLU A 85 0.17 18.79 -3.63
N PRO A 86 0.40 19.91 -4.34
CA PRO A 86 -0.56 21.01 -4.37
C PRO A 86 -1.89 20.60 -5.02
N TYR A 87 -1.86 19.78 -6.05
CA TYR A 87 -3.05 19.33 -6.77
C TYR A 87 -3.85 18.29 -5.95
N ALA A 88 -3.17 17.37 -5.30
CA ALA A 88 -3.81 16.36 -4.44
C ALA A 88 -4.47 17.01 -3.23
N LYS A 89 -3.82 17.99 -2.61
CA LYS A 89 -4.42 18.78 -1.52
C LYS A 89 -5.64 19.57 -1.97
N ALA A 90 -5.59 20.19 -3.15
CA ALA A 90 -6.72 20.92 -3.71
C ALA A 90 -7.92 20.01 -4.03
N ALA A 91 -7.65 18.75 -4.38
CA ALA A 91 -8.67 17.73 -4.65
C ALA A 91 -9.13 16.94 -3.41
N ASP A 92 -8.62 17.28 -2.22
CA ASP A 92 -8.84 16.56 -0.94
C ASP A 92 -8.52 15.05 -1.04
N LEU A 93 -7.42 14.73 -1.73
CA LEU A 93 -6.95 13.35 -1.94
C LEU A 93 -5.66 13.09 -1.15
N PRO A 94 -5.49 11.86 -0.60
CA PRO A 94 -4.23 11.47 0.04
C PRO A 94 -3.07 11.50 -0.98
N VAL A 95 -2.07 12.34 -0.73
CA VAL A 95 -1.00 12.64 -1.70
C VAL A 95 -0.25 11.38 -2.17
N ARG A 96 0.17 10.51 -1.21
CA ARG A 96 0.93 9.31 -1.54
C ARG A 96 0.10 8.27 -2.30
N PHE A 97 -1.16 8.09 -1.93
CA PHE A 97 -2.09 7.25 -2.69
C PHE A 97 -2.23 7.77 -4.12
N SER A 98 -2.46 9.07 -4.27
CA SER A 98 -2.58 9.71 -5.58
C SER A 98 -1.30 9.57 -6.41
N ALA A 99 -0.12 9.67 -5.77
CA ALA A 99 1.16 9.48 -6.45
C ALA A 99 1.30 8.06 -7.03
N THR A 100 0.99 7.03 -6.26
CA THR A 100 1.02 5.65 -6.78
C THR A 100 0.01 5.45 -7.92
N LYS A 101 -1.17 6.03 -7.79
CA LYS A 101 -2.24 5.90 -8.79
C LYS A 101 -1.94 6.63 -10.11
N VAL A 102 -1.34 7.81 -10.06
CA VAL A 102 -0.98 8.50 -11.33
C VAL A 102 0.23 7.86 -12.01
N ILE A 103 1.16 7.25 -11.26
CA ILE A 103 2.22 6.42 -11.85
C ILE A 103 1.61 5.23 -12.58
N GLU A 104 0.59 4.57 -12.02
CA GLU A 104 -0.18 3.49 -12.65
C GLU A 104 -1.07 3.95 -13.82
N ASN A 105 -1.09 5.25 -14.10
CA ASN A 105 -1.97 5.84 -15.11
C ASN A 105 -3.48 5.62 -14.82
N ASP A 106 -3.87 5.66 -13.53
CA ASP A 106 -5.27 5.55 -13.11
C ASP A 106 -6.09 6.74 -13.64
N PRO A 107 -7.10 6.52 -14.50
CA PRO A 107 -7.84 7.59 -15.15
C PRO A 107 -8.71 8.39 -14.19
N LEU A 108 -9.18 7.80 -13.10
CA LEU A 108 -10.02 8.49 -12.12
C LEU A 108 -9.20 9.50 -11.33
N ILE A 109 -8.05 9.08 -10.84
CA ILE A 109 -7.14 9.96 -10.10
C ILE A 109 -6.51 10.99 -11.04
N GLY A 110 -6.12 10.61 -12.24
CA GLY A 110 -5.61 11.54 -13.25
C GLY A 110 -6.60 12.68 -13.54
N LYS A 111 -7.89 12.33 -13.71
CA LYS A 111 -8.97 13.31 -13.90
C LYS A 111 -9.20 14.18 -12.65
N ALA A 112 -9.17 13.60 -11.47
CA ALA A 112 -9.40 14.33 -10.23
C ALA A 112 -8.29 15.33 -9.92
N LEU A 113 -7.02 15.00 -10.21
CA LEU A 113 -5.89 15.88 -10.01
C LEU A 113 -5.80 17.00 -11.05
N ALA A 114 -6.35 16.78 -12.25
CA ALA A 114 -6.36 17.75 -13.36
C ALA A 114 -4.99 18.43 -13.58
N LEU A 115 -3.92 17.62 -13.62
CA LEU A 115 -2.56 18.12 -13.72
C LEU A 115 -2.36 18.96 -14.98
N PRO A 116 -1.71 20.13 -14.90
CA PRO A 116 -1.38 20.93 -16.08
C PRO A 116 -0.35 20.21 -16.97
N PRO A 117 -0.23 20.58 -18.25
CA PRO A 117 0.64 19.89 -19.21
C PRO A 117 2.10 19.76 -18.77
N GLU A 118 2.64 20.76 -18.09
CA GLU A 118 4.01 20.73 -17.57
C GLU A 118 4.19 19.66 -16.49
N ALA A 119 3.22 19.54 -15.57
CA ALA A 119 3.25 18.54 -14.52
C ALA A 119 3.04 17.12 -15.09
N GLN A 120 2.19 16.99 -16.13
CA GLN A 120 2.03 15.71 -16.84
C GLN A 120 3.34 15.29 -17.52
N THR A 121 4.02 16.23 -18.18
CA THR A 121 5.32 15.98 -18.82
C THR A 121 6.38 15.55 -17.80
N ALA A 122 6.44 16.23 -16.66
CA ALA A 122 7.35 15.89 -15.58
C ALA A 122 7.04 14.51 -14.98
N LEU A 123 5.77 14.16 -14.80
CA LEU A 123 5.33 12.84 -14.33
C LEU A 123 5.79 11.74 -15.29
N GLU A 124 5.55 11.91 -16.60
CA GLU A 124 5.98 10.93 -17.59
C GLU A 124 7.52 10.78 -17.64
N GLN A 125 8.26 11.84 -17.39
CA GLN A 125 9.72 11.74 -17.28
C GLN A 125 10.14 10.94 -16.04
N ILE A 126 9.51 11.16 -14.89
CA ILE A 126 9.76 10.38 -13.66
C ILE A 126 9.49 8.89 -13.93
N VAL A 127 8.36 8.59 -14.57
CA VAL A 127 7.99 7.21 -14.91
C VAL A 127 8.99 6.56 -15.85
N ARG A 128 9.42 7.24 -16.91
CA ARG A 128 10.43 6.72 -17.85
C ARG A 128 11.75 6.38 -17.17
N VAL A 129 12.20 7.23 -16.23
CA VAL A 129 13.40 6.95 -15.44
C VAL A 129 13.20 5.72 -14.58
N MET A 130 12.06 5.60 -13.90
CA MET A 130 11.73 4.42 -13.10
C MET A 130 11.70 3.14 -13.92
N GLU A 131 11.07 3.15 -15.11
CA GLU A 131 10.99 2.01 -16.01
C GLU A 131 12.38 1.61 -16.52
N ALA A 132 13.22 2.59 -16.86
CA ALA A 132 14.60 2.32 -17.30
C ALA A 132 15.46 1.73 -16.16
N ASP A 133 15.37 2.28 -14.95
CA ASP A 133 16.15 1.83 -13.80
C ASP A 133 15.67 0.47 -13.26
N SER A 134 14.36 0.20 -13.31
CA SER A 134 13.78 -1.06 -12.83
C SER A 134 13.77 -2.18 -13.87
N ALA A 135 13.95 -1.85 -15.14
CA ALA A 135 13.75 -2.75 -16.29
C ALA A 135 12.33 -3.38 -16.35
N LEU A 136 11.35 -2.72 -15.75
CA LEU A 136 9.94 -3.11 -15.69
C LEU A 136 9.07 -1.95 -16.18
N ASP A 137 7.91 -2.25 -16.77
CA ASP A 137 6.91 -1.23 -16.99
C ASP A 137 6.31 -0.75 -15.65
N ARG A 138 5.60 0.38 -15.69
CA ARG A 138 5.06 1.05 -14.50
C ARG A 138 4.13 0.16 -13.67
N GLU A 139 3.33 -0.67 -14.33
CA GLU A 139 2.37 -1.56 -13.66
C GLU A 139 3.11 -2.71 -12.98
N ALA A 140 4.04 -3.36 -13.69
CA ALA A 140 4.85 -4.44 -13.14
C ALA A 140 5.76 -3.96 -12.01
N ALA A 141 6.37 -2.78 -12.13
CA ALA A 141 7.24 -2.21 -11.10
C ALA A 141 6.47 -1.97 -9.78
N LEU A 142 5.28 -1.38 -9.85
CA LEU A 142 4.44 -1.15 -8.67
C LEU A 142 3.83 -2.44 -8.12
N ALA A 143 3.44 -3.38 -8.98
CA ALA A 143 2.97 -4.68 -8.55
C ALA A 143 4.07 -5.44 -7.80
N ASN A 144 5.29 -5.48 -8.35
CA ASN A 144 6.44 -6.11 -7.71
C ASN A 144 6.75 -5.51 -6.33
N MET A 145 6.73 -4.19 -6.21
CA MET A 145 6.88 -3.51 -4.91
C MET A 145 5.83 -3.97 -3.90
N ARG A 146 4.56 -4.08 -4.30
CA ARG A 146 3.47 -4.54 -3.42
C ARG A 146 3.65 -5.99 -3.01
N PHE A 147 4.02 -6.86 -3.95
CA PHE A 147 4.29 -8.28 -3.65
C PHE A 147 5.46 -8.44 -2.69
N THR A 148 6.55 -7.73 -2.91
CA THR A 148 7.70 -7.74 -1.99
C THR A 148 7.30 -7.30 -0.57
N PHE A 149 6.49 -6.24 -0.44
CA PHE A 149 5.97 -5.82 0.85
C PHE A 149 5.13 -6.92 1.51
N ILE A 150 4.20 -7.54 0.76
CA ILE A 150 3.34 -8.62 1.27
C ILE A 150 4.18 -9.83 1.71
N GLU A 151 5.17 -10.23 0.91
CA GLU A 151 6.07 -11.33 1.24
C GLU A 151 6.85 -11.05 2.53
N ASN A 152 7.40 -9.83 2.68
CA ASN A 152 8.10 -9.42 3.88
C ASN A 152 7.19 -9.42 5.12
N VAL A 153 5.95 -8.96 4.99
CA VAL A 153 4.94 -9.02 6.06
C VAL A 153 4.62 -10.49 6.40
N CYS A 154 4.37 -11.31 5.41
CA CYS A 154 4.07 -12.73 5.61
C CYS A 154 5.24 -13.47 6.24
N ALA A 155 6.47 -13.21 5.83
CA ALA A 155 7.67 -13.84 6.40
C ALA A 155 7.85 -13.50 7.88
N LYS A 156 7.54 -12.27 8.28
CA LYS A 156 7.61 -11.82 9.69
C LYS A 156 6.50 -12.41 10.56
N LEU A 157 5.31 -12.58 9.98
CA LEU A 157 4.09 -12.94 10.73
C LEU A 157 3.76 -14.44 10.67
N SER A 158 4.31 -15.17 9.72
CA SER A 158 4.03 -16.59 9.54
C SER A 158 4.98 -17.44 10.37
N LEU A 159 4.43 -18.05 11.41
CA LEU A 159 5.05 -19.19 12.10
C LEU A 159 4.70 -20.47 11.32
N ILE A 160 5.13 -20.57 10.07
CA ILE A 160 5.13 -21.85 9.38
C ILE A 160 6.42 -22.53 9.81
N HIS A 161 6.33 -23.39 10.83
CA HIS A 161 7.32 -24.44 10.99
C HIS A 161 7.07 -25.46 9.88
N ILE A 162 7.93 -25.42 8.87
CA ILE A 162 8.09 -26.55 7.95
C ILE A 162 8.91 -27.61 8.67
#